data_0128f231e472e34ad5080cfe4f1119f9
#
_entry.id   0128f231e472e34ad5080cfe4f1119f9
#
_cell.length_a   1.000
_cell.length_b   1.000
_cell.length_c   1.000
_cell.angle_alpha   90.00
_cell.angle_beta   90.00
_cell.angle_gamma   90.00
#
_symmetry.space_group_name_H-M   'P 1'
#
loop_
_entity.id
_entity.type
_entity.pdbx_description
1 polymer ?
#
loop_
_entity_poly.entity_id
_entity_poly.type
_entity_poly.pdbx_seq_one_letter_code
_entity_poly.pdbx_strand_id
1 'polypeptide(L)'
;VTVKIKVYSDYVCPFCFLAEQPLEEAIKGKDVEVEWMPYELRPFPTETLKPEGSYLQSTWRQSVYPMAERIGVNIVLPKVSPQPYTHLAFEGYQYAKENGKGNEYNKRILKAFFQEEQDIGDINILTKLAGEVNLNTDEYRSALETRKYRETHQKALQHAYKEADISAVPTFIIGDTKIAGIRSKESLEDIIAEEINKKQPDFPEGMACGINRC
;
A
#
# COMPACT_ATOMS: atom_id res chain seq x y z
N VAL A 1 18.47 12.76 -3.70
CA VAL A 1 17.84 12.74 -2.35
C VAL A 1 16.59 11.90 -2.42
N THR A 2 16.60 10.76 -1.72
CA THR A 2 15.48 9.80 -1.73
C THR A 2 14.22 10.41 -1.11
N VAL A 3 13.12 10.37 -1.82
CA VAL A 3 11.79 10.74 -1.30
C VAL A 3 11.12 9.52 -0.69
N LYS A 4 10.71 9.61 0.56
CA LYS A 4 9.95 8.55 1.23
C LYS A 4 8.44 8.78 1.06
N ILE A 5 7.76 7.74 0.63
CA ILE A 5 6.29 7.70 0.50
C ILE A 5 5.77 6.62 1.43
N LYS A 6 4.94 7.00 2.41
CA LYS A 6 4.16 6.05 3.20
C LYS A 6 2.78 5.90 2.58
N VAL A 7 2.36 4.66 2.34
CA VAL A 7 1.05 4.34 1.79
C VAL A 7 0.25 3.52 2.80
N TYR A 8 -0.73 4.15 3.42
CA TYR A 8 -1.67 3.46 4.31
C TYR A 8 -2.73 2.75 3.47
N SER A 9 -2.87 1.46 3.68
CA SER A 9 -3.64 0.58 2.81
C SER A 9 -4.26 -0.58 3.59
N ASP A 10 -5.34 -1.14 3.06
CA ASP A 10 -5.91 -2.42 3.49
C ASP A 10 -6.02 -3.37 2.30
N TYR A 11 -5.67 -4.63 2.50
CA TYR A 11 -5.69 -5.65 1.45
C TYR A 11 -7.09 -6.02 0.95
N VAL A 12 -8.16 -5.63 1.67
CA VAL A 12 -9.55 -5.79 1.22
C VAL A 12 -10.17 -4.50 0.67
N CYS A 13 -9.40 -3.42 0.58
CA CYS A 13 -9.85 -2.15 0.03
C CYS A 13 -9.60 -2.09 -1.49
N PRO A 14 -10.64 -2.08 -2.34
CA PRO A 14 -10.46 -2.04 -3.80
C PRO A 14 -9.79 -0.76 -4.28
N PHE A 15 -10.04 0.37 -3.61
CA PHE A 15 -9.39 1.64 -3.96
C PHE A 15 -7.89 1.63 -3.65
N CYS A 16 -7.44 0.82 -2.66
CA CYS A 16 -6.01 0.62 -2.39
C CYS A 16 -5.34 -0.15 -3.54
N PHE A 17 -6.00 -1.19 -4.05
CA PHE A 17 -5.51 -1.92 -5.22
C PHE A 17 -5.44 -1.02 -6.47
N LEU A 18 -6.49 -0.25 -6.73
CA LEU A 18 -6.55 0.67 -7.88
C LEU A 18 -5.51 1.80 -7.78
N ALA A 19 -5.09 2.16 -6.58
CA ALA A 19 -4.09 3.21 -6.37
C ALA A 19 -2.65 2.77 -6.68
N GLU A 20 -2.38 1.45 -6.78
CA GLU A 20 -1.03 0.94 -7.06
C GLU A 20 -0.51 1.38 -8.43
N GLN A 21 -1.31 1.24 -9.49
CA GLN A 21 -0.85 1.55 -10.85
C GLN A 21 -0.45 3.01 -11.03
N PRO A 22 -1.28 4.02 -10.67
CA PRO A 22 -0.86 5.42 -10.76
C PRO A 22 0.39 5.73 -9.94
N LEU A 23 0.53 5.10 -8.76
CA LEU A 23 1.72 5.26 -7.92
C LEU A 23 2.96 4.67 -8.60
N GLU A 24 2.89 3.43 -9.08
CA GLU A 24 4.00 2.78 -9.79
C GLU A 24 4.48 3.59 -10.99
N GLU A 25 3.53 4.12 -11.77
CA GLU A 25 3.84 4.96 -12.91
C GLU A 25 4.49 6.28 -12.49
N ALA A 26 3.99 6.90 -11.42
CA ALA A 26 4.49 8.19 -10.93
C ALA A 26 5.92 8.10 -10.37
N ILE A 27 6.29 6.97 -9.73
CA ILE A 27 7.62 6.81 -9.12
C ILE A 27 8.66 6.23 -10.08
N LYS A 28 8.25 5.78 -11.27
CA LYS A 28 9.14 5.12 -12.23
C LYS A 28 10.31 6.02 -12.62
N GLY A 29 11.53 5.50 -12.40
CA GLY A 29 12.77 6.21 -12.71
C GLY A 29 13.14 7.35 -11.73
N LYS A 30 12.41 7.46 -10.62
CA LYS A 30 12.71 8.44 -9.55
C LYS A 30 13.35 7.75 -8.34
N ASP A 31 14.15 8.50 -7.58
CA ASP A 31 14.74 8.03 -6.32
C ASP A 31 13.69 8.14 -5.19
N VAL A 32 12.83 7.12 -5.13
CA VAL A 32 11.69 7.05 -4.21
C VAL A 32 11.70 5.72 -3.47
N GLU A 33 11.51 5.78 -2.17
CA GLU A 33 11.29 4.62 -1.30
C GLU A 33 9.81 4.57 -0.88
N VAL A 34 9.12 3.47 -1.18
CA VAL A 34 7.73 3.24 -0.78
C VAL A 34 7.68 2.33 0.43
N GLU A 35 7.01 2.76 1.48
CA GLU A 35 6.72 1.98 2.67
C GLU A 35 5.21 1.78 2.81
N TRP A 36 4.76 0.52 2.78
CA TRP A 36 3.37 0.18 2.98
C TRP A 36 3.05 0.11 4.46
N MET A 37 2.01 0.84 4.87
CA MET A 37 1.58 0.97 6.25
C MET A 37 0.20 0.31 6.41
N PRO A 38 0.00 -0.51 7.47
CA PRO A 38 -1.27 -1.19 7.66
C PRO A 38 -2.36 -0.22 8.09
N TYR A 39 -3.56 -0.46 7.56
CA TYR A 39 -4.80 0.10 8.06
C TYR A 39 -5.89 -0.96 7.90
N GLU A 40 -6.42 -1.50 8.99
CA GLU A 40 -7.50 -2.46 8.91
C GLU A 40 -8.85 -1.73 8.96
N LEU A 41 -9.60 -1.77 7.87
CA LEU A 41 -10.95 -1.19 7.79
C LEU A 41 -11.90 -1.87 8.78
N ARG A 42 -11.70 -3.16 9.00
CA ARG A 42 -12.50 -3.99 9.91
C ARG A 42 -11.61 -4.90 10.73
N PRO A 43 -10.92 -4.35 11.75
CA PRO A 43 -10.04 -5.16 12.60
C PRO A 43 -10.87 -6.15 13.43
N PHE A 44 -10.29 -7.32 13.69
CA PHE A 44 -10.92 -8.30 14.57
C PHE A 44 -11.23 -7.66 15.95
N PRO A 45 -12.43 -7.88 16.54
CA PRO A 45 -13.51 -8.79 16.10
C PRO A 45 -14.65 -8.13 15.28
N THR A 46 -14.43 -6.97 14.69
CA THR A 46 -15.45 -6.27 13.89
C THR A 46 -15.90 -7.18 12.72
N GLU A 47 -17.20 -7.32 12.54
CA GLU A 47 -17.76 -8.15 11.45
C GLU A 47 -17.27 -7.63 10.08
N THR A 48 -16.76 -8.55 9.26
CA THR A 48 -16.30 -8.23 7.89
C THR A 48 -17.46 -8.26 6.90
N LEU A 49 -17.25 -7.68 5.73
CA LEU A 49 -18.30 -7.54 4.72
C LEU A 49 -18.49 -8.85 3.94
N LYS A 50 -19.71 -9.06 3.44
CA LYS A 50 -20.04 -10.18 2.56
C LYS A 50 -20.17 -9.68 1.12
N PRO A 51 -19.50 -10.32 0.15
CA PRO A 51 -19.57 -9.91 -1.26
C PRO A 51 -21.00 -9.88 -1.82
N GLU A 52 -21.86 -10.81 -1.38
CA GLU A 52 -23.28 -10.86 -1.73
C GLU A 52 -24.13 -9.77 -1.08
N GLY A 53 -23.59 -9.03 -0.12
CA GLY A 53 -24.30 -7.95 0.57
C GLY A 53 -24.55 -6.74 -0.32
N SER A 54 -25.69 -6.09 -0.13
CA SER A 54 -26.13 -4.95 -0.95
C SER A 54 -25.13 -3.80 -0.98
N TYR A 55 -24.41 -3.56 0.14
CA TYR A 55 -23.42 -2.50 0.24
C TYR A 55 -22.26 -2.73 -0.76
N LEU A 56 -21.62 -3.91 -0.76
CA LEU A 56 -20.53 -4.19 -1.69
C LEU A 56 -21.01 -4.23 -3.13
N GLN A 57 -22.16 -4.89 -3.39
CA GLN A 57 -22.74 -4.95 -4.74
C GLN A 57 -23.00 -3.54 -5.32
N SER A 58 -23.54 -2.65 -4.50
CA SER A 58 -23.82 -1.27 -4.90
C SER A 58 -22.54 -0.46 -5.11
N THR A 59 -21.61 -0.49 -4.13
CA THR A 59 -20.35 0.25 -4.16
C THR A 59 -19.48 -0.16 -5.36
N TRP A 60 -19.38 -1.46 -5.61
CA TRP A 60 -18.57 -1.97 -6.73
C TRP A 60 -19.14 -1.51 -8.07
N ARG A 61 -20.44 -1.60 -8.27
CA ARG A 61 -21.09 -1.18 -9.52
C ARG A 61 -21.00 0.33 -9.75
N GLN A 62 -21.20 1.12 -8.70
CA GLN A 62 -21.30 2.58 -8.82
C GLN A 62 -19.95 3.28 -8.77
N SER A 63 -18.93 2.69 -8.14
CA SER A 63 -17.66 3.38 -7.87
C SER A 63 -16.43 2.59 -8.30
N VAL A 64 -16.33 1.30 -7.90
CA VAL A 64 -15.08 0.54 -8.11
C VAL A 64 -14.88 0.22 -9.59
N TYR A 65 -15.86 -0.39 -10.26
CA TYR A 65 -15.73 -0.74 -11.68
C TYR A 65 -15.55 0.48 -12.59
N PRO A 66 -16.32 1.61 -12.42
CA PRO A 66 -16.05 2.80 -13.22
C PRO A 66 -14.67 3.41 -13.00
N MET A 67 -14.15 3.34 -11.77
CA MET A 67 -12.79 3.81 -11.48
C MET A 67 -11.74 2.89 -12.10
N ALA A 68 -11.91 1.58 -11.99
CA ALA A 68 -11.03 0.58 -12.61
C ALA A 68 -10.94 0.75 -14.13
N GLU A 69 -12.06 0.99 -14.79
CA GLU A 69 -12.12 1.27 -16.23
C GLU A 69 -11.32 2.54 -16.60
N ARG A 70 -11.47 3.61 -15.82
CA ARG A 70 -10.70 4.85 -16.05
C ARG A 70 -9.19 4.67 -15.90
N ILE A 71 -8.77 3.84 -14.93
CA ILE A 71 -7.35 3.56 -14.67
C ILE A 71 -6.81 2.50 -15.63
N GLY A 72 -7.68 1.70 -16.25
CA GLY A 72 -7.27 0.59 -17.13
C GLY A 72 -6.83 -0.66 -16.37
N VAL A 73 -7.35 -0.88 -15.16
CA VAL A 73 -7.02 -2.01 -14.28
C VAL A 73 -8.15 -3.01 -14.23
N ASN A 74 -7.84 -4.28 -14.44
CA ASN A 74 -8.80 -5.37 -14.23
C ASN A 74 -8.93 -5.66 -12.72
N ILE A 75 -10.16 -5.67 -12.24
CA ILE A 75 -10.50 -5.97 -10.85
C ILE A 75 -11.82 -6.74 -10.80
N VAL A 76 -11.94 -7.67 -9.86
CA VAL A 76 -13.18 -8.40 -9.61
C VAL A 76 -13.56 -8.29 -8.14
N LEU A 77 -14.86 -8.25 -7.83
CA LEU A 77 -15.34 -8.40 -6.45
C LEU A 77 -15.09 -9.86 -6.03
N PRO A 78 -14.15 -10.11 -5.10
CA PRO A 78 -13.84 -11.49 -4.71
C PRO A 78 -15.02 -12.18 -4.05
N LYS A 79 -15.22 -13.47 -4.37
CA LYS A 79 -16.32 -14.29 -3.83
C LYS A 79 -16.03 -14.89 -2.45
N VAL A 80 -14.87 -14.58 -1.86
CA VAL A 80 -14.53 -15.00 -0.48
C VAL A 80 -15.52 -14.35 0.48
N SER A 81 -16.34 -15.17 1.15
CA SER A 81 -17.41 -14.68 2.03
C SER A 81 -17.39 -15.39 3.39
N PRO A 82 -17.40 -14.61 4.49
CA PRO A 82 -17.18 -13.17 4.53
C PRO A 82 -15.77 -12.78 4.07
N GLN A 83 -15.54 -11.52 3.74
CA GLN A 83 -14.20 -11.03 3.42
C GLN A 83 -13.24 -11.35 4.58
N PRO A 84 -11.98 -11.72 4.31
CA PRO A 84 -11.05 -12.11 5.36
C PRO A 84 -10.62 -10.93 6.23
N TYR A 85 -10.23 -11.23 7.47
CA TYR A 85 -9.41 -10.32 8.26
C TYR A 85 -8.01 -10.23 7.65
N THR A 86 -7.43 -9.04 7.64
CA THR A 86 -6.16 -8.77 6.95
C THR A 86 -4.92 -8.80 7.85
N HIS A 87 -5.10 -8.98 9.16
CA HIS A 87 -3.98 -8.96 10.11
C HIS A 87 -2.88 -10.00 9.81
N LEU A 88 -3.24 -11.22 9.37
CA LEU A 88 -2.22 -12.23 9.01
C LEU A 88 -1.44 -11.84 7.77
N ALA A 89 -2.10 -11.28 6.75
CA ALA A 89 -1.42 -10.77 5.56
C ALA A 89 -0.47 -9.61 5.91
N PHE A 90 -0.85 -8.73 6.84
CA PHE A 90 0.02 -7.66 7.33
C PHE A 90 1.18 -8.16 8.20
N GLU A 91 0.96 -9.20 9.01
CA GLU A 91 2.07 -9.86 9.73
C GLU A 91 3.06 -10.49 8.74
N GLY A 92 2.54 -11.12 7.68
CA GLY A 92 3.35 -11.64 6.57
C GLY A 92 4.12 -10.54 5.84
N TYR A 93 3.55 -9.34 5.70
CA TYR A 93 4.25 -8.19 5.15
C TYR A 93 5.48 -7.79 6.00
N GLN A 94 5.40 -7.86 7.33
CA GLN A 94 6.56 -7.56 8.18
C GLN A 94 7.71 -8.53 7.92
N TYR A 95 7.40 -9.82 7.79
CA TYR A 95 8.41 -10.81 7.39
C TYR A 95 8.98 -10.50 5.99
N ALA A 96 8.13 -10.20 5.03
CA ALA A 96 8.56 -9.85 3.68
C ALA A 96 9.45 -8.59 3.65
N LYS A 97 9.11 -7.57 4.44
CA LYS A 97 9.88 -6.33 4.58
C LYS A 97 11.27 -6.58 5.15
N GLU A 98 11.39 -7.40 6.20
CA GLU A 98 12.70 -7.79 6.78
C GLU A 98 13.57 -8.55 5.77
N ASN A 99 12.96 -9.24 4.80
CA ASN A 99 13.66 -9.98 3.74
C ASN A 99 13.79 -9.19 2.42
N GLY A 100 13.56 -7.87 2.44
CA GLY A 100 13.69 -7.00 1.28
C GLY A 100 12.67 -7.23 0.16
N LYS A 101 11.51 -7.84 0.49
CA LYS A 101 10.44 -8.21 -0.45
C LYS A 101 9.09 -7.54 -0.16
N GLY A 102 9.09 -6.44 0.60
CA GLY A 102 7.86 -5.78 1.01
C GLY A 102 6.99 -5.34 -0.15
N ASN A 103 7.57 -4.70 -1.17
CA ASN A 103 6.80 -4.20 -2.33
C ASN A 103 6.23 -5.35 -3.17
N GLU A 104 7.06 -6.35 -3.48
CA GLU A 104 6.62 -7.52 -4.26
C GLU A 104 5.53 -8.29 -3.54
N TYR A 105 5.67 -8.46 -2.22
CA TYR A 105 4.67 -9.10 -1.38
C TYR A 105 3.36 -8.32 -1.38
N ASN A 106 3.40 -7.02 -1.11
CA ASN A 106 2.19 -6.18 -1.09
C ASN A 106 1.41 -6.30 -2.39
N LYS A 107 2.09 -6.13 -3.52
CA LYS A 107 1.50 -6.27 -4.86
C LYS A 107 0.93 -7.66 -5.09
N ARG A 108 1.65 -8.71 -4.65
CA ARG A 108 1.19 -10.10 -4.83
C ARG A 108 -0.08 -10.41 -4.03
N ILE A 109 -0.19 -9.93 -2.79
CA ILE A 109 -1.37 -10.13 -1.95
C ILE A 109 -2.59 -9.41 -2.53
N LEU A 110 -2.45 -8.15 -2.91
CA LEU A 110 -3.54 -7.37 -3.52
C LEU A 110 -4.03 -8.02 -4.83
N LYS A 111 -3.11 -8.49 -5.67
CA LYS A 111 -3.44 -9.21 -6.89
C LYS A 111 -4.18 -10.54 -6.60
N ALA A 112 -3.71 -11.31 -5.62
CA ALA A 112 -4.33 -12.57 -5.22
C ALA A 112 -5.79 -12.38 -4.82
N PHE A 113 -6.08 -11.33 -4.06
CA PHE A 113 -7.44 -11.05 -3.62
C PHE A 113 -8.31 -10.50 -4.74
N PHE A 114 -7.88 -9.44 -5.43
CA PHE A 114 -8.71 -8.70 -6.37
C PHE A 114 -8.73 -9.20 -7.82
N GLN A 115 -7.81 -10.07 -8.20
CA GLN A 115 -7.76 -10.63 -9.57
C GLN A 115 -7.87 -12.15 -9.60
N GLU A 116 -7.54 -12.83 -8.49
CA GLU A 116 -7.48 -14.28 -8.44
C GLU A 116 -8.48 -14.87 -7.41
N GLU A 117 -9.24 -14.03 -6.73
CA GLU A 117 -10.27 -14.40 -5.74
C GLU A 117 -9.74 -15.32 -4.62
N GLN A 118 -8.48 -15.20 -4.23
CA GLN A 118 -7.86 -16.05 -3.21
C GLN A 118 -8.14 -15.51 -1.81
N ASP A 119 -8.37 -16.44 -0.85
CA ASP A 119 -8.57 -16.09 0.55
C ASP A 119 -7.24 -15.72 1.22
N ILE A 120 -6.96 -14.42 1.31
CA ILE A 120 -5.76 -13.88 1.94
C ILE A 120 -5.80 -13.90 3.48
N GLY A 121 -6.82 -14.49 4.08
CA GLY A 121 -6.88 -14.81 5.52
C GLY A 121 -6.39 -16.22 5.82
N ASP A 122 -6.22 -17.07 4.81
CA ASP A 122 -5.76 -18.46 4.97
C ASP A 122 -4.22 -18.55 4.93
N ILE A 123 -3.62 -19.14 5.97
CA ILE A 123 -2.15 -19.27 6.09
C ILE A 123 -1.56 -20.11 4.94
N ASN A 124 -2.28 -21.11 4.43
CA ASN A 124 -1.76 -21.93 3.32
C ASN A 124 -1.69 -21.12 2.04
N ILE A 125 -2.71 -20.31 1.77
CA ILE A 125 -2.73 -19.39 0.63
C ILE A 125 -1.62 -18.36 0.78
N LEU A 126 -1.54 -17.69 1.93
CA LEU A 126 -0.48 -16.69 2.20
C LEU A 126 0.92 -17.29 2.05
N THR A 127 1.15 -18.52 2.54
CA THR A 127 2.44 -19.20 2.41
C THR A 127 2.80 -19.48 0.95
N LYS A 128 1.82 -19.94 0.16
CA LYS A 128 2.01 -20.13 -1.28
C LYS A 128 2.39 -18.81 -1.97
N LEU A 129 1.66 -17.74 -1.69
CA LEU A 129 1.91 -16.41 -2.27
C LEU A 129 3.29 -15.86 -1.88
N ALA A 130 3.73 -16.11 -0.64
CA ALA A 130 5.07 -15.75 -0.19
C ALA A 130 6.16 -16.48 -1.00
N GLY A 131 5.97 -17.77 -1.29
CA GLY A 131 6.87 -18.52 -2.17
C GLY A 131 6.97 -17.96 -3.59
N GLU A 132 5.86 -17.43 -4.13
CA GLU A 132 5.81 -16.83 -5.46
C GLU A 132 6.64 -15.53 -5.58
N VAL A 133 6.94 -14.88 -4.45
CA VAL A 133 7.84 -13.72 -4.37
C VAL A 133 9.23 -14.08 -3.81
N ASN A 134 9.58 -15.36 -3.85
CA ASN A 134 10.88 -15.90 -3.43
C ASN A 134 11.19 -15.71 -1.94
N LEU A 135 10.18 -15.73 -1.07
CA LEU A 135 10.38 -15.83 0.38
C LEU A 135 10.53 -17.31 0.79
N ASN A 136 11.23 -17.54 1.91
CA ASN A 136 11.32 -18.88 2.50
C ASN A 136 9.94 -19.25 3.09
N THR A 137 9.28 -20.24 2.50
CA THR A 137 7.91 -20.64 2.85
C THR A 137 7.79 -21.27 4.23
N ASP A 138 8.80 -22.00 4.68
CA ASP A 138 8.78 -22.65 5.99
C ASP A 138 8.91 -21.63 7.11
N GLU A 139 9.86 -20.70 6.98
CA GLU A 139 10.03 -19.60 7.93
C GLU A 139 8.82 -18.65 7.92
N TYR A 140 8.29 -18.33 6.75
CA TYR A 140 7.11 -17.50 6.61
C TYR A 140 5.89 -18.13 7.30
N ARG A 141 5.62 -19.42 7.02
CA ARG A 141 4.55 -20.17 7.68
C ARG A 141 4.71 -20.17 9.19
N SER A 142 5.91 -20.53 9.66
CA SER A 142 6.21 -20.54 11.10
C SER A 142 5.99 -19.17 11.73
N ALA A 143 6.36 -18.09 11.05
CA ALA A 143 6.16 -16.74 11.53
C ALA A 143 4.66 -16.39 11.69
N LEU A 144 3.80 -16.85 10.76
CA LEU A 144 2.35 -16.64 10.87
C LEU A 144 1.71 -17.52 11.94
N GLU A 145 2.04 -18.81 11.99
CA GLU A 145 1.48 -19.76 12.96
C GLU A 145 1.83 -19.38 14.41
N THR A 146 3.06 -18.91 14.64
CA THR A 146 3.52 -18.41 15.94
C THR A 146 3.13 -16.97 16.22
N ARG A 147 2.53 -16.27 15.26
CA ARG A 147 2.16 -14.86 15.35
C ARG A 147 3.37 -13.96 15.71
N LYS A 148 4.56 -14.30 15.18
CA LYS A 148 5.84 -13.62 15.48
C LYS A 148 5.76 -12.09 15.30
N TYR A 149 5.03 -11.61 14.29
CA TYR A 149 4.93 -10.19 13.95
C TYR A 149 3.66 -9.50 14.48
N ARG A 150 2.89 -10.17 15.35
CA ARG A 150 1.64 -9.61 15.91
C ARG A 150 1.86 -8.25 16.56
N GLU A 151 2.83 -8.16 17.46
CA GLU A 151 3.09 -6.89 18.16
C GLU A 151 3.58 -5.79 17.21
N THR A 152 4.45 -6.13 16.27
CA THR A 152 4.96 -5.20 15.27
C THR A 152 3.81 -4.64 14.42
N HIS A 153 2.92 -5.52 13.96
CA HIS A 153 1.72 -5.12 13.23
C HIS A 153 0.80 -4.25 14.08
N GLN A 154 0.51 -4.64 15.31
CA GLN A 154 -0.36 -3.88 16.22
C GLN A 154 0.18 -2.46 16.49
N LYS A 155 1.49 -2.31 16.69
CA LYS A 155 2.13 -1.00 16.86
C LYS A 155 1.98 -0.14 15.59
N ALA A 156 2.21 -0.73 14.40
CA ALA A 156 2.05 -0.02 13.14
C ALA A 156 0.59 0.40 12.90
N LEU A 157 -0.36 -0.46 13.23
CA LEU A 157 -1.80 -0.17 13.13
C LEU A 157 -2.22 0.94 14.11
N GLN A 158 -1.73 0.89 15.36
CA GLN A 158 -1.97 1.94 16.34
C GLN A 158 -1.40 3.28 15.90
N HIS A 159 -0.19 3.28 15.31
CA HIS A 159 0.41 4.47 14.71
C HIS A 159 -0.50 5.06 13.63
N ALA A 160 -1.04 4.23 12.73
CA ALA A 160 -1.95 4.68 11.69
C ALA A 160 -3.20 5.39 12.27
N TYR A 161 -3.84 4.79 13.27
CA TYR A 161 -5.09 5.30 13.83
C TYR A 161 -4.92 6.53 14.73
N LYS A 162 -3.81 6.62 15.50
CA LYS A 162 -3.67 7.61 16.57
C LYS A 162 -2.65 8.69 16.27
N GLU A 163 -1.51 8.34 15.67
CA GLU A 163 -0.40 9.28 15.47
C GLU A 163 -0.45 9.92 14.09
N ALA A 164 -0.66 9.09 13.06
CA ALA A 164 -0.76 9.57 11.68
C ALA A 164 -2.15 10.12 11.33
N ASP A 165 -3.13 9.94 12.23
CA ASP A 165 -4.52 10.39 12.05
C ASP A 165 -5.08 9.99 10.68
N ILE A 166 -4.98 8.69 10.36
CA ILE A 166 -5.51 8.11 9.14
C ILE A 166 -6.97 7.73 9.37
N SER A 167 -7.87 8.29 8.59
CA SER A 167 -9.31 8.04 8.67
C SER A 167 -9.89 7.34 7.44
N ALA A 168 -9.12 7.23 6.37
CA ALA A 168 -9.51 6.60 5.12
C ALA A 168 -8.30 6.01 4.40
N VAL A 169 -8.51 5.01 3.56
CA VAL A 169 -7.48 4.40 2.72
C VAL A 169 -7.97 4.29 1.26
N PRO A 170 -7.04 4.40 0.28
CA PRO A 170 -5.62 4.66 0.45
C PRO A 170 -5.35 6.08 0.96
N THR A 171 -4.32 6.23 1.80
CA THR A 171 -3.76 7.55 2.14
C THR A 171 -2.26 7.53 1.93
N PHE A 172 -1.75 8.55 1.24
CA PHE A 172 -0.33 8.73 0.98
C PHE A 172 0.22 9.82 1.90
N ILE A 173 1.41 9.61 2.44
CA ILE A 173 2.22 10.66 3.05
C ILE A 173 3.51 10.76 2.25
N ILE A 174 3.69 11.88 1.56
CA ILE A 174 4.84 12.19 0.70
C ILE A 174 5.53 13.40 1.31
N GLY A 175 6.70 13.20 1.95
CA GLY A 175 7.28 14.27 2.78
C GLY A 175 6.32 14.70 3.89
N ASP A 176 5.93 15.98 3.88
CA ASP A 176 4.97 16.55 4.82
C ASP A 176 3.52 16.56 4.28
N THR A 177 3.31 16.16 3.04
CA THR A 177 2.00 16.20 2.38
C THR A 177 1.21 14.93 2.61
N LYS A 178 0.03 15.04 3.25
CA LYS A 178 -0.93 13.93 3.45
C LYS A 178 -2.07 14.02 2.46
N ILE A 179 -2.34 12.94 1.74
CA ILE A 179 -3.34 12.87 0.66
C ILE A 179 -4.18 11.62 0.84
N ALA A 180 -5.49 11.78 1.02
CA ALA A 180 -6.44 10.67 1.07
C ALA A 180 -7.08 10.41 -0.30
N GLY A 181 -7.30 9.13 -0.61
CA GLY A 181 -7.94 8.66 -1.84
C GLY A 181 -6.97 8.51 -3.02
N ILE A 182 -7.47 7.91 -4.10
CA ILE A 182 -6.72 7.70 -5.33
C ILE A 182 -6.32 9.05 -5.94
N ARG A 183 -5.12 9.12 -6.48
CA ARG A 183 -4.62 10.26 -7.27
C ARG A 183 -4.16 9.79 -8.65
N SER A 184 -4.23 10.68 -9.63
CA SER A 184 -3.65 10.42 -10.93
C SER A 184 -2.12 10.40 -10.85
N LYS A 185 -1.50 9.75 -11.83
CA LYS A 185 -0.05 9.74 -12.01
C LYS A 185 0.53 11.16 -11.95
N GLU A 186 -0.04 12.08 -12.74
CA GLU A 186 0.42 13.46 -12.86
C GLU A 186 0.38 14.18 -11.51
N SER A 187 -0.73 14.04 -10.76
CA SER A 187 -0.86 14.63 -9.43
C SER A 187 0.18 14.10 -8.44
N LEU A 188 0.50 12.80 -8.49
CA LEU A 188 1.54 12.21 -7.66
C LEU A 188 2.94 12.68 -8.10
N GLU A 189 3.19 12.79 -9.40
CA GLU A 189 4.46 13.30 -9.95
C GLU A 189 4.72 14.73 -9.49
N ASP A 190 3.73 15.61 -9.56
CA ASP A 190 3.84 17.00 -9.12
C ASP A 190 4.24 17.09 -7.64
N ILE A 191 3.56 16.34 -6.77
CA ILE A 191 3.85 16.33 -5.33
C ILE A 191 5.24 15.77 -5.03
N ILE A 192 5.64 14.68 -5.71
CA ILE A 192 6.97 14.11 -5.57
C ILE A 192 8.04 15.11 -6.02
N ALA A 193 7.80 15.81 -7.13
CA ALA A 193 8.72 16.83 -7.63
C ALA A 193 8.88 18.01 -6.65
N GLU A 194 7.78 18.46 -6.05
CA GLU A 194 7.83 19.50 -5.00
C GLU A 194 8.66 19.04 -3.80
N GLU A 195 8.51 17.79 -3.35
CA GLU A 195 9.28 17.25 -2.22
C GLU A 195 10.77 17.06 -2.56
N ILE A 196 11.11 16.71 -3.80
CA ILE A 196 12.50 16.66 -4.27
C ILE A 196 13.11 18.06 -4.23
N ASN A 197 12.40 19.05 -4.73
CA ASN A 197 12.88 20.44 -4.78
C ASN A 197 13.09 21.03 -3.38
N LYS A 198 12.21 20.76 -2.41
CA LYS A 198 12.38 21.19 -1.01
C LYS A 198 13.65 20.64 -0.36
N LYS A 199 14.11 19.48 -0.80
CA LYS A 199 15.29 18.80 -0.25
C LYS A 199 16.59 19.13 -0.98
N GLN A 200 16.52 19.84 -2.11
CA GLN A 200 17.73 20.32 -2.79
C GLN A 200 18.24 21.56 -2.06
N PRO A 201 19.54 21.65 -1.75
CA PRO A 201 20.08 22.88 -1.18
C PRO A 201 19.93 24.02 -2.19
N ASP A 202 19.46 25.17 -1.71
CA ASP A 202 19.46 26.39 -2.48
C ASP A 202 20.90 26.68 -2.99
N PHE A 203 21.13 26.49 -4.26
CA PHE A 203 22.32 27.02 -4.89
C PHE A 203 22.16 28.55 -4.94
N PRO A 204 23.03 29.33 -4.29
CA PRO A 204 22.95 30.75 -4.40
C PRO A 204 23.16 31.15 -5.87
N GLU A 205 22.08 31.62 -6.50
CA GLU A 205 22.15 32.19 -7.84
C GLU A 205 23.02 33.47 -7.78
N GLY A 206 23.94 33.59 -8.72
CA GLY A 206 24.65 34.85 -8.93
C GLY A 206 26.09 34.92 -8.45
N MET A 207 26.77 33.81 -8.10
CA MET A 207 28.22 33.84 -7.92
C MET A 207 28.91 33.80 -9.30
N ALA A 208 29.32 35.00 -9.79
CA ALA A 208 30.15 35.12 -10.96
C ALA A 208 31.47 35.78 -10.55
N CYS A 209 32.60 35.21 -10.96
CA CYS A 209 33.90 35.87 -10.85
C CYS A 209 34.01 36.91 -11.94
N GLY A 210 34.19 38.18 -11.57
CA GLY A 210 34.59 39.26 -12.50
C GLY A 210 36.10 39.23 -12.76
N ILE A 211 36.53 39.84 -13.86
CA ILE A 211 37.94 39.88 -14.35
C ILE A 211 38.97 40.29 -13.29
N ASN A 212 38.55 40.88 -12.18
CA ASN A 212 39.43 41.35 -11.09
C ASN A 212 38.99 40.93 -9.68
N ARG A 213 38.12 39.91 -9.54
CA ARG A 213 37.66 39.43 -8.23
C ARG A 213 37.39 37.92 -8.29
N CYS A 214 38.37 37.14 -7.97
CA CYS A 214 38.26 35.78 -7.43
C CYS A 214 39.36 35.60 -6.40
#